data_a2f36b3a10419d03886d02671554ca88
#
_entry.id   a2f36b3a10419d03886d02671554ca88
#
_cell.length_a   1.000
_cell.length_b   1.000
_cell.length_c   1.000
_cell.angle_alpha   90.00
_cell.angle_beta   90.00
_cell.angle_gamma   90.00
#
_symmetry.space_group_name_H-M   'P 1'
#
loop_
_entity.id
_entity.type
_entity.pdbx_description
1 polymer ?
#
loop_
_entity_poly.entity_id
_entity_poly.type
_entity_poly.pdbx_seq_one_letter_code
_entity_poly.pdbx_strand_id
1 'polypeptide(L)'
;DASMPVDAQAAKTILDEFSASEGVGKSFSLAIADGKGNIVAEHDATIPRQPASTLKTLTAFAAATTLDMGSPLDTKSYLIQGDDDRKTVVLQGEGDMLLSDGESDPSHINGHAGLGTLAQRTAEALKQRGITQVDLLYDDSLFGQDRTPAGVTENNAEHRYYTAISTMAVDGGRTWTDMVKPANPDDSSQYPVLSQQPALDAATTFAKRLADNGITVRADRGRGAKRHFSAGLGQLGAA
;
A
#
# COMPACT_ATOMS: atom_id res chain seq x y z
N ASP A 1 -32.02 10.28 14.25
CA ASP A 1 -32.65 9.53 15.33
C ASP A 1 -33.25 8.23 14.79
N ALA A 2 -32.72 7.10 15.22
CA ALA A 2 -33.16 5.76 14.77
C ALA A 2 -34.64 5.44 15.16
N SER A 3 -35.27 6.25 15.97
CA SER A 3 -36.64 6.09 16.40
C SER A 3 -37.70 6.75 15.48
N MET A 4 -37.26 7.59 14.53
CA MET A 4 -38.19 8.22 13.60
C MET A 4 -38.66 7.22 12.53
N PRO A 5 -39.98 7.07 12.32
CA PRO A 5 -40.49 6.25 11.24
C PRO A 5 -40.14 6.88 9.88
N VAL A 6 -39.76 6.04 8.93
CA VAL A 6 -39.61 6.44 7.53
C VAL A 6 -41.01 6.47 6.89
N ASP A 7 -41.37 7.58 6.27
CA ASP A 7 -42.61 7.67 5.49
C ASP A 7 -42.54 6.79 4.25
N ALA A 8 -43.42 5.82 4.13
CA ALA A 8 -43.42 4.86 3.05
C ALA A 8 -43.69 5.47 1.68
N GLN A 9 -44.53 6.53 1.61
CA GLN A 9 -44.81 7.21 0.36
C GLN A 9 -43.61 8.04 -0.09
N ALA A 10 -42.93 8.73 0.85
CA ALA A 10 -41.71 9.44 0.55
C ALA A 10 -40.57 8.47 0.10
N ALA A 11 -40.42 7.34 0.77
CA ALA A 11 -39.46 6.32 0.39
C ALA A 11 -39.72 5.78 -1.04
N LYS A 12 -41.00 5.54 -1.37
CA LYS A 12 -41.38 5.13 -2.73
C LYS A 12 -41.07 6.20 -3.77
N THR A 13 -41.36 7.47 -3.45
CA THR A 13 -41.04 8.58 -4.36
C THR A 13 -39.53 8.66 -4.64
N ILE A 14 -38.71 8.55 -3.60
CA ILE A 14 -37.24 8.53 -3.75
C ILE A 14 -36.79 7.35 -4.64
N LEU A 15 -37.38 6.17 -4.44
CA LEU A 15 -37.07 4.99 -5.25
C LEU A 15 -37.44 5.21 -6.72
N ASP A 16 -38.61 5.75 -6.98
CA ASP A 16 -39.12 6.04 -8.34
C ASP A 16 -38.24 7.10 -9.04
N GLU A 17 -37.87 8.18 -8.35
CA GLU A 17 -36.97 9.23 -8.84
C GLU A 17 -35.58 8.68 -9.13
N PHE A 18 -35.01 7.89 -8.23
CA PHE A 18 -33.72 7.24 -8.43
C PHE A 18 -33.76 6.31 -9.65
N SER A 19 -34.81 5.50 -9.77
CA SER A 19 -34.98 4.56 -10.88
C SER A 19 -35.10 5.24 -12.26
N ALA A 20 -35.64 6.46 -12.26
CA ALA A 20 -35.78 7.28 -13.46
C ALA A 20 -34.54 8.13 -13.77
N SER A 21 -33.55 8.17 -12.87
CA SER A 21 -32.37 9.02 -13.03
C SER A 21 -31.48 8.52 -14.18
N GLU A 22 -30.99 9.47 -14.96
CA GLU A 22 -30.04 9.18 -16.03
C GLU A 22 -28.77 8.53 -15.46
N GLY A 23 -28.30 7.44 -16.07
CA GLY A 23 -27.10 6.73 -15.66
C GLY A 23 -27.31 5.57 -14.67
N VAL A 24 -28.47 5.43 -14.03
CA VAL A 24 -28.76 4.28 -13.14
C VAL A 24 -28.84 2.97 -13.93
N GLY A 25 -29.34 3.04 -15.17
CA GLY A 25 -29.51 1.86 -16.02
C GLY A 25 -30.69 0.99 -15.61
N LYS A 26 -30.80 -0.18 -16.27
CA LYS A 26 -31.95 -1.11 -16.06
C LYS A 26 -31.70 -2.18 -15.02
N SER A 27 -30.46 -2.35 -14.59
CA SER A 27 -30.04 -3.43 -13.69
C SER A 27 -29.40 -2.86 -12.42
N PHE A 28 -30.23 -2.57 -11.43
CA PHE A 28 -29.79 -2.07 -10.13
C PHE A 28 -30.58 -2.72 -9.01
N SER A 29 -30.15 -2.57 -7.77
CA SER A 29 -30.90 -2.90 -6.57
C SER A 29 -30.89 -1.71 -5.64
N LEU A 30 -32.01 -1.46 -4.98
CA LEU A 30 -32.17 -0.41 -3.98
C LEU A 30 -33.00 -0.93 -2.82
N ALA A 31 -32.62 -0.59 -1.59
CA ALA A 31 -33.42 -0.80 -0.40
C ALA A 31 -33.40 0.44 0.46
N ILE A 32 -34.55 0.85 0.94
CA ILE A 32 -34.72 1.90 1.94
C ILE A 32 -35.27 1.25 3.19
N ALA A 33 -34.54 1.33 4.30
CA ALA A 33 -34.91 0.74 5.57
C ALA A 33 -35.11 1.81 6.65
N ASP A 34 -35.96 1.51 7.63
CA ASP A 34 -36.09 2.32 8.84
C ASP A 34 -34.88 2.09 9.79
N GLY A 35 -34.82 2.84 10.88
CA GLY A 35 -33.75 2.73 11.88
C GLY A 35 -33.72 1.39 12.65
N LYS A 36 -34.70 0.52 12.43
CA LYS A 36 -34.79 -0.84 12.99
C LYS A 36 -34.40 -1.91 11.98
N GLY A 37 -34.11 -1.52 10.73
CA GLY A 37 -33.76 -2.41 9.64
C GLY A 37 -34.96 -2.98 8.86
N ASN A 38 -36.19 -2.50 9.10
CA ASN A 38 -37.35 -2.91 8.32
C ASN A 38 -37.31 -2.25 6.93
N ILE A 39 -37.43 -3.02 5.87
CA ILE A 39 -37.48 -2.48 4.51
C ILE A 39 -38.82 -1.78 4.29
N VAL A 40 -38.76 -0.50 3.89
CA VAL A 40 -39.91 0.39 3.66
C VAL A 40 -40.21 0.51 2.17
N ALA A 41 -39.16 0.54 1.33
CA ALA A 41 -39.29 0.49 -0.13
C ALA A 41 -38.07 -0.27 -0.71
N GLU A 42 -38.30 -1.02 -1.78
CA GLU A 42 -37.24 -1.79 -2.42
C GLU A 42 -37.44 -1.94 -3.93
N HIS A 43 -36.32 -2.19 -4.63
CA HIS A 43 -36.28 -2.68 -6.00
C HIS A 43 -35.16 -3.72 -6.08
N ASP A 44 -35.52 -4.96 -6.42
CA ASP A 44 -34.59 -6.07 -6.58
C ASP A 44 -33.58 -6.26 -5.42
N ALA A 45 -34.00 -5.89 -4.19
CA ALA A 45 -33.08 -5.84 -3.03
C ALA A 45 -32.54 -7.23 -2.64
N THR A 46 -33.20 -8.30 -3.04
CA THR A 46 -32.78 -9.68 -2.76
C THR A 46 -31.92 -10.30 -3.85
N ILE A 47 -31.72 -9.61 -4.96
CA ILE A 47 -30.87 -10.11 -6.06
C ILE A 47 -29.40 -9.90 -5.71
N PRO A 48 -28.58 -10.97 -5.59
CA PRO A 48 -27.15 -10.83 -5.37
C PRO A 48 -26.48 -10.08 -6.51
N ARG A 49 -25.65 -9.09 -6.17
CA ARG A 49 -24.92 -8.29 -7.15
C ARG A 49 -23.44 -8.25 -6.82
N GLN A 50 -22.62 -7.99 -7.83
CA GLN A 50 -21.20 -7.79 -7.65
C GLN A 50 -20.96 -6.51 -6.80
N PRO A 51 -20.29 -6.62 -5.65
CA PRO A 51 -20.13 -5.48 -4.72
C PRO A 51 -19.12 -4.45 -5.22
N ALA A 52 -18.32 -4.79 -6.22
CA ALA A 52 -17.21 -3.95 -6.67
C ALA A 52 -16.38 -3.40 -5.48
N SER A 53 -15.98 -2.15 -5.53
CA SER A 53 -15.15 -1.55 -4.46
C SER A 53 -15.86 -1.38 -3.11
N THR A 54 -17.18 -1.60 -3.02
CA THR A 54 -17.86 -1.60 -1.71
C THR A 54 -17.40 -2.76 -0.83
N LEU A 55 -16.81 -3.83 -1.42
CA LEU A 55 -16.18 -4.91 -0.66
C LEU A 55 -15.04 -4.40 0.24
N LYS A 56 -14.40 -3.28 -0.11
CA LYS A 56 -13.34 -2.67 0.73
C LYS A 56 -13.84 -2.23 2.10
N THR A 57 -15.15 -1.96 2.27
CA THR A 57 -15.74 -1.65 3.57
C THR A 57 -15.64 -2.82 4.54
N LEU A 58 -15.77 -4.06 4.06
CA LEU A 58 -15.57 -5.26 4.89
C LEU A 58 -14.10 -5.43 5.28
N THR A 59 -13.17 -5.17 4.37
CA THR A 59 -11.73 -5.20 4.67
C THR A 59 -11.37 -4.13 5.69
N ALA A 60 -11.87 -2.89 5.51
CA ALA A 60 -11.65 -1.80 6.45
C ALA A 60 -12.24 -2.11 7.84
N PHE A 61 -13.43 -2.71 7.89
CA PHE A 61 -14.06 -3.13 9.14
C PHE A 61 -13.23 -4.21 9.83
N ALA A 62 -12.78 -5.23 9.10
CA ALA A 62 -11.93 -6.28 9.64
C ALA A 62 -10.61 -5.70 10.18
N ALA A 63 -9.96 -4.80 9.44
CA ALA A 63 -8.75 -4.13 9.90
C ALA A 63 -9.00 -3.33 11.19
N ALA A 64 -10.05 -2.50 11.21
CA ALA A 64 -10.37 -1.66 12.36
C ALA A 64 -10.74 -2.44 13.63
N THR A 65 -11.19 -3.69 13.48
CA THR A 65 -11.56 -4.55 14.62
C THR A 65 -10.47 -5.51 15.08
N THR A 66 -9.42 -5.72 14.28
CA THR A 66 -8.37 -6.70 14.55
C THR A 66 -6.98 -6.10 14.70
N LEU A 67 -6.73 -4.94 14.10
CA LEU A 67 -5.44 -4.26 14.16
C LEU A 67 -5.46 -3.11 15.16
N ASP A 68 -4.31 -2.81 15.75
CA ASP A 68 -4.12 -1.54 16.43
C ASP A 68 -3.98 -0.42 15.40
N MET A 69 -5.07 0.33 15.18
CA MET A 69 -5.11 1.41 14.21
C MET A 69 -4.22 2.61 14.58
N GLY A 70 -3.64 2.64 15.78
CA GLY A 70 -2.66 3.62 16.22
C GLY A 70 -1.21 3.22 15.95
N SER A 71 -0.97 1.98 15.55
CA SER A 71 0.38 1.49 15.28
C SER A 71 0.83 1.87 13.87
N PRO A 72 2.08 2.35 13.69
CA PRO A 72 2.66 2.56 12.37
C PRO A 72 3.02 1.23 11.69
N LEU A 73 3.13 1.26 10.37
CA LEU A 73 3.71 0.20 9.56
C LEU A 73 5.13 0.65 9.14
N ASP A 74 6.11 0.29 9.95
CA ASP A 74 7.46 0.80 9.78
C ASP A 74 8.21 0.14 8.62
N THR A 75 9.06 0.92 7.95
CA THR A 75 10.13 0.40 7.10
C THR A 75 11.46 0.66 7.79
N LYS A 76 12.23 -0.40 8.02
CA LYS A 76 13.44 -0.39 8.86
C LYS A 76 14.66 -0.86 8.10
N SER A 77 15.83 -0.35 8.46
CA SER A 77 17.11 -0.85 7.98
C SER A 77 17.92 -1.46 9.13
N TYR A 78 18.53 -2.60 8.85
CA TYR A 78 19.32 -3.35 9.82
C TYR A 78 20.71 -3.65 9.26
N LEU A 79 21.71 -3.68 10.13
CA LEU A 79 23.06 -4.13 9.78
C LEU A 79 23.27 -5.56 10.23
N ILE A 80 23.66 -6.41 9.30
CA ILE A 80 24.17 -7.76 9.59
C ILE A 80 25.66 -7.77 9.36
N GLN A 81 26.39 -8.29 10.30
CA GLN A 81 27.80 -8.61 10.16
C GLN A 81 27.94 -10.11 9.93
N GLY A 82 28.34 -10.48 8.73
CA GLY A 82 28.63 -11.90 8.39
C GLY A 82 29.97 -12.36 8.95
N ASP A 83 30.21 -13.67 8.90
CA ASP A 83 31.46 -14.29 9.34
C ASP A 83 32.66 -13.93 8.44
N ASP A 84 32.39 -13.43 7.23
CA ASP A 84 33.38 -13.08 6.19
C ASP A 84 33.74 -11.58 6.16
N ASP A 85 33.55 -10.84 7.25
CA ASP A 85 33.72 -9.39 7.35
C ASP A 85 32.84 -8.56 6.40
N ARG A 86 31.95 -9.18 5.64
CA ARG A 86 30.99 -8.47 4.78
C ARG A 86 29.92 -7.79 5.63
N LYS A 87 29.71 -6.53 5.32
CA LYS A 87 28.65 -5.74 5.96
C LYS A 87 27.44 -5.74 5.04
N THR A 88 26.33 -6.22 5.54
CA THR A 88 25.06 -6.32 4.80
C THR A 88 24.01 -5.47 5.46
N VAL A 89 23.39 -4.58 4.70
CA VAL A 89 22.18 -3.87 5.14
C VAL A 89 20.96 -4.67 4.67
N VAL A 90 19.98 -4.85 5.55
CA VAL A 90 18.68 -5.43 5.22
C VAL A 90 17.65 -4.34 5.32
N LEU A 91 16.90 -4.11 4.25
CA LEU A 91 15.70 -3.27 4.24
C LEU A 91 14.49 -4.17 4.50
N GLN A 92 13.73 -3.89 5.54
CA GLN A 92 12.54 -4.65 5.95
C GLN A 92 11.34 -3.73 6.05
N GLY A 93 10.23 -4.11 5.43
CA GLY A 93 8.97 -3.40 5.51
C GLY A 93 7.90 -4.19 6.27
N GLU A 94 7.00 -3.48 6.93
CA GLU A 94 5.86 -4.03 7.68
C GLU A 94 4.53 -3.80 6.96
N GLY A 95 4.53 -3.25 5.74
CA GLY A 95 3.33 -3.06 4.92
C GLY A 95 3.12 -1.63 4.40
N ASP A 96 4.06 -0.71 4.62
CA ASP A 96 3.93 0.65 4.08
C ASP A 96 4.07 0.64 2.56
N MET A 97 2.96 0.85 1.87
CA MET A 97 2.86 0.93 0.42
C MET A 97 2.96 2.37 -0.10
N LEU A 98 3.08 3.37 0.79
CA LEU A 98 3.00 4.79 0.44
C LEU A 98 4.30 5.55 0.71
N LEU A 99 5.45 4.85 0.73
CA LEU A 99 6.76 5.47 0.89
C LEU A 99 7.04 6.49 -0.22
N SER A 100 7.68 7.62 0.11
CA SER A 100 8.31 8.43 -0.93
C SER A 100 9.66 7.87 -1.36
N ASP A 101 10.10 8.22 -2.55
CA ASP A 101 11.46 7.96 -3.01
C ASP A 101 12.49 8.94 -2.41
N GLY A 102 12.02 10.06 -1.86
CA GLY A 102 12.78 11.16 -1.29
C GLY A 102 12.68 11.24 0.23
N GLU A 103 12.60 12.47 0.71
CA GLU A 103 12.45 12.76 2.13
C GLU A 103 11.04 12.44 2.63
N SER A 104 10.95 12.18 3.94
CA SER A 104 9.66 12.04 4.63
C SER A 104 8.95 13.38 4.69
N ASP A 105 7.66 13.39 4.38
CA ASP A 105 6.82 14.59 4.49
C ASP A 105 5.57 14.29 5.34
N PRO A 106 5.57 14.62 6.63
CA PRO A 106 4.45 14.35 7.54
C PRO A 106 3.17 15.14 7.22
N SER A 107 3.20 16.07 6.28
CA SER A 107 2.02 16.82 5.83
C SER A 107 1.18 16.07 4.80
N HIS A 108 1.70 14.96 4.26
CA HIS A 108 1.05 14.11 3.26
C HIS A 108 0.81 12.70 3.78
N ILE A 109 -0.17 12.01 3.20
CA ILE A 109 -0.42 10.58 3.45
C ILE A 109 0.57 9.76 2.60
N ASN A 110 0.63 10.04 1.29
CA ASN A 110 1.59 9.41 0.40
C ASN A 110 2.94 10.13 0.52
N GLY A 111 3.95 9.42 0.97
CA GLY A 111 5.27 9.98 1.24
C GLY A 111 5.44 10.51 2.67
N HIS A 112 4.49 10.21 3.58
CA HIS A 112 4.65 10.50 5.00
C HIS A 112 5.99 9.99 5.53
N ALA A 113 6.34 8.75 5.18
CA ALA A 113 7.66 8.18 5.37
C ALA A 113 8.42 8.14 4.03
N GLY A 114 9.74 8.39 4.06
CA GLY A 114 10.56 8.47 2.86
C GLY A 114 11.83 7.65 2.90
N LEU A 115 12.12 6.95 1.81
CA LEU A 115 13.35 6.16 1.66
C LEU A 115 14.62 7.03 1.63
N GLY A 116 14.53 8.28 1.18
CA GLY A 116 15.62 9.23 1.25
C GLY A 116 16.02 9.54 2.68
N THR A 117 15.04 9.85 3.54
CA THR A 117 15.27 10.07 4.98
C THR A 117 15.83 8.83 5.66
N LEU A 118 15.28 7.65 5.35
CA LEU A 118 15.80 6.39 5.90
C LEU A 118 17.24 6.12 5.47
N ALA A 119 17.55 6.35 4.18
CA ALA A 119 18.90 6.15 3.64
C ALA A 119 19.91 7.12 4.25
N GLN A 120 19.55 8.38 4.46
CA GLN A 120 20.38 9.35 5.14
C GLN A 120 20.75 8.88 6.56
N ARG A 121 19.75 8.53 7.37
CA ARG A 121 19.95 8.02 8.74
C ARG A 121 20.80 6.75 8.76
N THR A 122 20.53 5.85 7.81
CA THR A 122 21.31 4.61 7.66
C THR A 122 22.77 4.90 7.30
N ALA A 123 23.01 5.80 6.35
CA ALA A 123 24.36 6.18 5.94
C ALA A 123 25.14 6.86 7.07
N GLU A 124 24.52 7.73 7.83
CA GLU A 124 25.12 8.35 9.01
C GLU A 124 25.55 7.30 10.05
N ALA A 125 24.65 6.35 10.36
CA ALA A 125 24.92 5.27 11.31
C ALA A 125 26.02 4.31 10.82
N LEU A 126 26.12 4.06 9.51
CA LEU A 126 27.18 3.27 8.90
C LEU A 126 28.54 4.02 8.96
N LYS A 127 28.56 5.29 8.60
CA LYS A 127 29.78 6.14 8.64
C LYS A 127 30.35 6.26 10.05
N GLN A 128 29.50 6.39 11.08
CA GLN A 128 29.92 6.39 12.48
C GLN A 128 30.63 5.08 12.88
N ARG A 129 30.40 3.98 12.17
CA ARG A 129 31.05 2.69 12.34
C ARG A 129 32.22 2.46 11.37
N GLY A 130 32.60 3.47 10.60
CA GLY A 130 33.66 3.38 9.59
C GLY A 130 33.27 2.54 8.37
N ILE A 131 31.97 2.31 8.14
CA ILE A 131 31.45 1.48 7.04
C ILE A 131 31.03 2.40 5.89
N THR A 132 31.67 2.25 4.73
CA THR A 132 31.37 3.03 3.51
C THR A 132 30.91 2.15 2.35
N GLN A 133 30.92 0.83 2.54
CA GLN A 133 30.50 -0.13 1.52
C GLN A 133 29.71 -1.27 2.14
N VAL A 134 28.57 -1.61 1.55
CA VAL A 134 27.66 -2.66 2.02
C VAL A 134 27.12 -3.50 0.88
N ASP A 135 26.67 -4.71 1.19
CA ASP A 135 25.68 -5.45 0.40
C ASP A 135 24.27 -5.02 0.85
N LEU A 136 23.30 -5.02 -0.05
CA LEU A 136 21.92 -4.72 0.28
C LEU A 136 21.05 -5.95 0.02
N LEU A 137 20.29 -6.32 1.02
CA LEU A 137 19.20 -7.30 0.91
C LEU A 137 17.89 -6.61 1.28
N TYR A 138 16.76 -7.17 0.84
CA TYR A 138 15.44 -6.74 1.32
C TYR A 138 14.61 -7.94 1.76
N ASP A 139 13.77 -7.72 2.76
CA ASP A 139 12.84 -8.70 3.30
C ASP A 139 11.41 -8.34 2.90
N ASP A 140 10.84 -9.14 2.01
CA ASP A 140 9.45 -9.06 1.54
C ASP A 140 8.70 -10.37 1.88
N SER A 141 9.02 -11.00 3.00
CA SER A 141 8.47 -12.32 3.34
C SER A 141 7.18 -12.30 4.18
N LEU A 142 6.85 -11.16 4.83
CA LEU A 142 5.77 -11.04 5.82
C LEU A 142 4.41 -11.60 5.33
N PHE A 143 4.07 -11.35 4.06
CA PHE A 143 2.76 -11.76 3.50
C PHE A 143 2.78 -13.09 2.74
N GLY A 144 3.86 -13.89 2.86
CA GLY A 144 3.97 -15.19 2.20
C GLY A 144 4.13 -15.10 0.68
N GLN A 145 3.57 -16.06 -0.06
CA GLN A 145 3.72 -16.15 -1.52
C GLN A 145 2.47 -15.70 -2.29
N ASP A 146 1.31 -15.71 -1.65
CA ASP A 146 0.04 -15.35 -2.28
C ASP A 146 -0.12 -13.82 -2.33
N ARG A 147 0.45 -13.23 -3.38
CA ARG A 147 0.54 -11.76 -3.53
C ARG A 147 -0.52 -11.17 -4.45
N THR A 148 -1.19 -12.02 -5.21
CA THR A 148 -2.16 -11.63 -6.23
C THR A 148 -3.37 -12.54 -6.19
N PRO A 149 -4.60 -11.99 -6.15
CA PRO A 149 -5.80 -12.81 -6.30
C PRO A 149 -5.82 -13.53 -7.64
N ALA A 150 -6.43 -14.73 -7.67
CA ALA A 150 -6.66 -15.44 -8.92
C ALA A 150 -7.51 -14.58 -9.89
N GLY A 151 -7.18 -14.59 -11.16
CA GLY A 151 -7.89 -13.84 -12.20
C GLY A 151 -7.61 -12.33 -12.24
N VAL A 152 -6.78 -11.79 -11.35
CA VAL A 152 -6.48 -10.35 -11.36
C VAL A 152 -5.74 -9.92 -12.62
N THR A 153 -4.88 -10.78 -13.16
CA THR A 153 -4.10 -10.48 -14.38
C THR A 153 -4.99 -10.19 -15.57
N GLU A 154 -6.12 -10.91 -15.70
CA GLU A 154 -7.09 -10.73 -16.78
C GLU A 154 -7.83 -9.39 -16.69
N ASN A 155 -7.91 -8.82 -15.49
CA ASN A 155 -8.60 -7.56 -15.19
C ASN A 155 -7.64 -6.39 -14.92
N ASN A 156 -6.33 -6.60 -15.05
CA ASN A 156 -5.29 -5.59 -14.81
C ASN A 156 -4.62 -5.16 -16.12
N ALA A 157 -5.44 -4.59 -17.02
CA ALA A 157 -4.95 -4.13 -18.32
C ALA A 157 -3.76 -3.19 -18.16
N GLU A 158 -2.67 -3.47 -18.88
CA GLU A 158 -1.43 -2.69 -18.86
C GLU A 158 -0.85 -2.44 -17.45
N HIS A 159 -1.19 -3.29 -16.47
CA HIS A 159 -0.74 -3.16 -15.08
C HIS A 159 -1.12 -1.82 -14.39
N ARG A 160 -2.31 -1.26 -14.68
CA ARG A 160 -2.72 0.05 -14.16
C ARG A 160 -3.59 0.01 -12.90
N TYR A 161 -4.19 -1.13 -12.60
CA TYR A 161 -5.22 -1.20 -11.54
C TYR A 161 -4.79 -1.98 -10.31
N TYR A 162 -3.72 -2.74 -10.42
CA TYR A 162 -3.27 -3.62 -9.35
C TYR A 162 -1.75 -3.75 -9.33
N THR A 163 -1.17 -3.66 -8.13
CA THR A 163 0.20 -4.07 -7.81
C THR A 163 0.18 -5.24 -6.83
N ALA A 164 1.22 -6.07 -6.83
CA ALA A 164 1.32 -7.19 -5.90
C ALA A 164 1.34 -6.71 -4.44
N ILE A 165 0.67 -7.42 -3.55
CA ILE A 165 0.78 -7.18 -2.10
C ILE A 165 2.25 -7.31 -1.72
N SER A 166 2.76 -6.32 -1.00
CA SER A 166 4.17 -6.21 -0.65
C SER A 166 4.34 -5.61 0.74
N THR A 167 5.47 -5.88 1.36
CA THR A 167 5.83 -5.31 2.66
C THR A 167 6.23 -3.84 2.57
N MET A 168 6.55 -3.36 1.37
CA MET A 168 6.90 -1.97 1.11
C MET A 168 6.68 -1.64 -0.38
N ALA A 169 6.31 -0.40 -0.67
CA ALA A 169 6.31 0.14 -2.02
C ALA A 169 6.50 1.65 -2.01
N VAL A 170 7.13 2.17 -3.05
CA VAL A 170 7.17 3.60 -3.29
C VAL A 170 5.88 3.99 -4.00
N ASP A 171 5.18 5.00 -3.47
CA ASP A 171 4.04 5.64 -4.11
C ASP A 171 2.95 4.65 -4.58
N GLY A 172 2.60 3.65 -3.76
CA GLY A 172 1.62 2.62 -4.12
C GLY A 172 2.06 1.73 -5.29
N GLY A 173 3.34 1.69 -5.61
CA GLY A 173 3.89 0.99 -6.77
C GLY A 173 3.78 1.77 -8.09
N ARG A 174 3.33 3.04 -8.07
CA ARG A 174 3.22 3.90 -9.27
C ARG A 174 4.60 4.21 -9.84
N THR A 175 4.85 3.90 -11.12
CA THR A 175 6.18 4.06 -11.73
C THR A 175 6.39 5.39 -12.43
N TRP A 176 5.32 6.07 -12.84
CA TRP A 176 5.33 7.36 -13.57
C TRP A 176 6.18 7.36 -14.84
N THR A 177 6.39 6.19 -15.44
CA THR A 177 7.20 6.05 -16.65
C THR A 177 6.49 6.55 -17.91
N ASP A 178 5.16 6.60 -17.86
CA ASP A 178 4.28 6.92 -18.98
C ASP A 178 3.43 8.18 -18.75
N MET A 179 3.53 8.78 -17.57
CA MET A 179 2.76 9.96 -17.16
C MET A 179 3.61 10.90 -16.31
N VAL A 180 3.20 12.17 -16.25
CA VAL A 180 3.83 13.16 -15.35
C VAL A 180 3.28 12.95 -13.94
N LYS A 181 4.20 12.77 -12.97
CA LYS A 181 3.83 12.66 -11.56
C LYS A 181 3.19 13.97 -11.08
N PRO A 182 2.02 13.94 -10.43
CA PRO A 182 1.41 15.11 -9.83
C PRO A 182 2.31 15.77 -8.79
N ALA A 183 2.22 17.11 -8.67
CA ALA A 183 2.96 17.85 -7.64
C ALA A 183 2.44 17.53 -6.24
N ASN A 184 1.13 17.29 -6.09
CA ASN A 184 0.55 16.79 -4.84
C ASN A 184 0.68 15.26 -4.82
N PRO A 185 1.45 14.68 -3.89
CA PRO A 185 1.63 13.23 -3.82
C PRO A 185 0.34 12.48 -3.45
N ASP A 186 -0.63 13.14 -2.82
CA ASP A 186 -1.92 12.56 -2.46
C ASP A 186 -2.93 12.56 -3.61
N ASP A 187 -2.58 13.12 -4.78
CA ASP A 187 -3.44 13.08 -5.96
C ASP A 187 -3.48 11.65 -6.55
N SER A 188 -4.65 11.03 -6.45
CA SER A 188 -4.92 9.69 -6.96
C SER A 188 -5.78 9.68 -8.23
N SER A 189 -5.92 10.82 -8.91
CA SER A 189 -6.78 10.95 -10.10
C SER A 189 -6.22 10.26 -11.34
N GLN A 190 -4.92 9.94 -11.37
CA GLN A 190 -4.24 9.32 -12.50
C GLN A 190 -3.92 7.85 -12.25
N TYR A 191 -3.86 7.08 -13.32
CA TYR A 191 -3.61 5.64 -13.31
C TYR A 191 -2.35 5.30 -14.12
N PRO A 192 -1.14 5.63 -13.63
CA PRO A 192 0.11 5.24 -14.28
C PRO A 192 0.32 3.73 -14.18
N VAL A 193 1.26 3.20 -14.94
CA VAL A 193 1.69 1.81 -14.82
C VAL A 193 2.17 1.52 -13.39
N LEU A 194 1.73 0.40 -12.84
CA LEU A 194 2.11 -0.08 -11.51
C LEU A 194 3.20 -1.14 -11.58
N SER A 195 4.17 -1.06 -10.69
CA SER A 195 5.19 -2.09 -10.50
C SER A 195 4.57 -3.43 -10.16
N GLN A 196 5.11 -4.50 -10.72
CA GLN A 196 4.76 -5.86 -10.34
C GLN A 196 5.76 -6.46 -9.33
N GLN A 197 6.77 -5.69 -8.93
CA GLN A 197 7.80 -6.06 -7.94
C GLN A 197 8.08 -4.89 -6.98
N PRO A 198 7.05 -4.37 -6.26
CA PRO A 198 7.17 -3.10 -5.53
C PRO A 198 8.26 -3.10 -4.45
N ALA A 199 8.50 -4.22 -3.75
CA ALA A 199 9.58 -4.30 -2.77
C ALA A 199 10.98 -4.24 -3.40
N LEU A 200 11.16 -4.83 -4.57
CA LEU A 200 12.43 -4.74 -5.32
C LEU A 200 12.69 -3.30 -5.77
N ASP A 201 11.66 -2.61 -6.25
CA ASP A 201 11.77 -1.22 -6.68
C ASP A 201 12.05 -0.29 -5.49
N ALA A 202 11.42 -0.53 -4.34
CA ALA A 202 11.73 0.18 -3.10
C ALA A 202 13.18 -0.06 -2.66
N ALA A 203 13.66 -1.30 -2.70
CA ALA A 203 15.06 -1.62 -2.37
C ALA A 203 16.05 -0.99 -3.37
N THR A 204 15.70 -0.95 -4.66
CA THR A 204 16.51 -0.29 -5.69
C THR A 204 16.59 1.24 -5.45
N THR A 205 15.47 1.83 -5.09
CA THR A 205 15.40 3.24 -4.71
C THR A 205 16.26 3.51 -3.47
N PHE A 206 16.14 2.69 -2.44
CA PHE A 206 16.93 2.81 -1.21
C PHE A 206 18.43 2.66 -1.49
N ALA A 207 18.85 1.73 -2.35
CA ALA A 207 20.24 1.57 -2.77
C ALA A 207 20.79 2.86 -3.41
N LYS A 208 20.01 3.47 -4.31
CA LYS A 208 20.36 4.75 -4.93
C LYS A 208 20.51 5.86 -3.89
N ARG A 209 19.56 5.97 -2.95
CA ARG A 209 19.62 6.97 -1.87
C ARG A 209 20.79 6.75 -0.91
N LEU A 210 21.19 5.49 -0.65
CA LEU A 210 22.43 5.20 0.09
C LEU A 210 23.67 5.70 -0.67
N ALA A 211 23.70 5.48 -1.99
CA ALA A 211 24.80 5.96 -2.83
C ALA A 211 24.87 7.50 -2.86
N ASP A 212 23.74 8.19 -2.97
CA ASP A 212 23.63 9.65 -2.87
C ASP A 212 24.18 10.17 -1.53
N ASN A 213 24.10 9.35 -0.48
CA ASN A 213 24.66 9.62 0.85
C ASN A 213 26.06 9.03 1.06
N GLY A 214 26.78 8.67 0.00
CA GLY A 214 28.20 8.26 0.05
C GLY A 214 28.44 6.85 0.59
N ILE A 215 27.45 5.97 0.55
CA ILE A 215 27.59 4.54 0.85
C ILE A 215 27.58 3.77 -0.46
N THR A 216 28.66 3.06 -0.76
CA THR A 216 28.72 2.17 -1.93
C THR A 216 27.88 0.91 -1.67
N VAL A 217 26.85 0.71 -2.44
CA VAL A 217 26.10 -0.54 -2.46
C VAL A 217 26.72 -1.43 -3.52
N ARG A 218 27.28 -2.59 -3.11
CA ARG A 218 27.83 -3.55 -4.08
C ARG A 218 26.70 -4.14 -4.90
N ALA A 219 26.90 -4.17 -6.22
CA ALA A 219 25.97 -4.89 -7.10
C ALA A 219 26.06 -6.38 -6.79
N ASP A 220 25.06 -6.92 -6.14
CA ASP A 220 24.97 -8.36 -5.98
C ASP A 220 24.65 -8.98 -7.35
N ARG A 221 25.47 -9.95 -7.77
CA ARG A 221 25.26 -10.72 -9.02
C ARG A 221 24.15 -11.77 -8.88
N GLY A 222 23.39 -11.74 -7.83
CA GLY A 222 22.36 -12.73 -7.57
C GLY A 222 21.26 -12.27 -6.65
N ARG A 223 20.13 -11.96 -7.26
CA ARG A 223 18.76 -12.04 -6.70
C ARG A 223 18.61 -11.57 -5.28
N GLY A 224 17.88 -10.49 -5.09
CA GLY A 224 17.34 -10.12 -3.78
C GLY A 224 16.87 -11.37 -3.04
N ALA A 225 17.60 -11.77 -2.01
CA ALA A 225 17.24 -12.93 -1.24
C ALA A 225 16.03 -12.57 -0.40
N LYS A 226 14.86 -13.07 -0.81
CA LYS A 226 13.71 -13.17 0.08
C LYS A 226 14.12 -14.05 1.24
N ARG A 227 14.55 -13.46 2.36
CA ARG A 227 14.90 -14.18 3.57
C ARG A 227 14.08 -13.63 4.71
N HIS A 228 13.47 -14.52 5.45
CA HIS A 228 12.91 -14.19 6.74
C HIS A 228 14.08 -14.09 7.73
N PHE A 229 14.31 -12.90 8.28
CA PHE A 229 15.35 -12.68 9.28
C PHE A 229 14.72 -12.65 10.67
N SER A 230 14.93 -13.71 11.44
CA SER A 230 14.60 -13.75 12.85
C SER A 230 15.88 -13.76 13.69
N ALA A 231 16.08 -12.74 14.49
CA ALA A 231 17.11 -12.55 15.51
C ALA A 231 18.51 -12.09 15.05
N GLY A 232 19.10 -11.17 15.80
CA GLY A 232 20.49 -10.69 15.66
C GLY A 232 20.69 -9.43 14.82
N LEU A 233 19.62 -8.76 14.41
CA LEU A 233 19.73 -7.53 13.63
C LEU A 233 19.99 -6.29 14.48
N GLY A 234 21.07 -5.56 14.17
CA GLY A 234 21.30 -4.22 14.71
C GLY A 234 20.56 -3.17 13.89
N GLN A 235 19.46 -2.61 14.41
CA GLN A 235 18.70 -1.58 13.72
C GLN A 235 19.56 -0.34 13.46
N LEU A 236 19.52 0.19 12.23
CA LEU A 236 20.21 1.41 11.81
C LEU A 236 19.24 2.59 11.70
N GLY A 237 18.01 2.38 11.29
CA GLY A 237 17.00 3.42 11.14
C GLY A 237 15.60 2.86 10.91
N ALA A 238 14.59 3.72 11.09
CA ALA A 238 13.20 3.50 10.72
C ALA A 238 12.66 4.74 10.01
N ALA A 239 11.73 4.53 9.08
CA ALA A 239 11.01 5.56 8.35
C ALA A 239 9.52 5.48 8.67
#